data_883bd242699682fc6720bd59aff7b4ea
#
_entry.id   883bd242699682fc6720bd59aff7b4ea
#
_cell.length_a   1.000
_cell.length_b   1.000
_cell.length_c   1.000
_cell.angle_alpha   90.00
_cell.angle_beta   90.00
_cell.angle_gamma   90.00
#
_symmetry.space_group_name_H-M   'P 1'
#
loop_
_entity.id
_entity.type
_entity.pdbx_description
1 polymer ?
#
loop_
_entity_poly.entity_id
_entity_poly.type
_entity_poly.pdbx_seq_one_letter_code
_entity_poly.pdbx_strand_id
1 'polypeptide(L)'
;LYSFFIMFTIGITKGRWNTMVTELQQFKDAYDANSELWRVMPKFIAAFPQYENMGLKDLCQNIHTVYRRYDVARLTTQMYVSEMVPAMRPTDAYAKFVHGEVDRVAIDDLENRISAVLLTPYPPGIPLLVPGERVNAKIMDYLRFARDFTRQFPGFESDVHGLVKVKQPEGTVKYMLD
;
A
#
# COMPACT_ATOMS: atom_id res chain seq x y z
N LEU A 1 -6.50 0.23 5.51
CA LEU A 1 -7.45 1.22 5.02
C LEU A 1 -8.87 0.73 5.24
N TYR A 2 -9.66 1.48 6.02
CA TYR A 2 -11.00 1.06 6.45
C TYR A 2 -12.11 1.97 5.88
N SER A 3 -11.77 2.80 4.91
CA SER A 3 -12.70 3.74 4.32
C SER A 3 -12.44 3.92 2.84
N PHE A 4 -13.46 4.33 2.11
CA PHE A 4 -13.37 4.80 0.74
C PHE A 4 -14.09 6.14 0.63
N PHE A 5 -13.69 6.92 -0.34
CA PHE A 5 -14.24 8.24 -0.59
C PHE A 5 -14.90 8.29 -1.96
N ILE A 6 -16.13 8.78 -2.02
CA ILE A 6 -16.86 9.00 -3.27
C ILE A 6 -17.15 10.48 -3.42
N MET A 7 -16.62 11.09 -4.48
CA MET A 7 -16.86 12.51 -4.78
C MET A 7 -18.04 12.66 -5.73
N PHE A 8 -19.02 13.43 -5.32
CA PHE A 8 -20.12 13.85 -6.17
C PHE A 8 -19.80 15.24 -6.74
N THR A 9 -19.74 15.33 -8.06
CA THR A 9 -19.46 16.59 -8.77
C THR A 9 -20.65 17.02 -9.60
N ILE A 10 -20.64 18.26 -10.07
CA ILE A 10 -21.62 18.79 -11.03
C ILE A 10 -21.60 17.89 -12.29
N GLY A 11 -22.76 17.39 -12.73
CA GLY A 11 -22.88 16.48 -13.87
C GLY A 11 -23.05 15.00 -13.52
N ILE A 12 -23.02 14.63 -12.23
CA ILE A 12 -23.41 13.28 -11.83
C ILE A 12 -24.93 13.16 -12.00
N THR A 13 -25.36 12.27 -12.90
CA THR A 13 -26.77 12.00 -13.17
C THR A 13 -27.36 11.04 -12.13
N LYS A 14 -28.70 11.09 -11.98
CA LYS A 14 -29.43 10.12 -11.15
C LYS A 14 -29.16 8.66 -11.54
N GLY A 15 -28.95 8.40 -12.83
CA GLY A 15 -28.58 7.05 -13.31
C GLY A 15 -27.26 6.58 -12.74
N ARG A 16 -26.20 7.41 -12.76
CA ARG A 16 -24.89 7.05 -12.19
C ARG A 16 -24.93 6.83 -10.67
N TRP A 17 -25.73 7.65 -9.98
CA TRP A 17 -25.97 7.45 -8.54
C TRP A 17 -26.64 6.08 -8.28
N ASN A 18 -27.72 5.76 -9.01
CA ASN A 18 -28.42 4.49 -8.85
C ASN A 18 -27.51 3.30 -9.17
N THR A 19 -26.68 3.40 -10.23
CA THR A 19 -25.66 2.36 -10.54
C THR A 19 -24.74 2.12 -9.35
N MET A 20 -24.19 3.18 -8.75
CA MET A 20 -23.31 3.04 -7.57
C MET A 20 -24.02 2.32 -6.42
N VAL A 21 -25.25 2.70 -6.09
CA VAL A 21 -26.03 2.05 -5.02
C VAL A 21 -26.27 0.58 -5.34
N THR A 22 -26.60 0.25 -6.58
CA THR A 22 -26.84 -1.12 -7.03
C THR A 22 -25.55 -1.95 -6.91
N GLU A 23 -24.40 -1.42 -7.35
CA GLU A 23 -23.11 -2.10 -7.25
C GLU A 23 -22.70 -2.36 -5.80
N LEU A 24 -22.91 -1.39 -4.90
CA LEU A 24 -22.66 -1.57 -3.47
C LEU A 24 -23.57 -2.64 -2.86
N GLN A 25 -24.86 -2.68 -3.27
CA GLN A 25 -25.78 -3.72 -2.80
C GLN A 25 -25.36 -5.11 -3.32
N GLN A 26 -25.01 -5.22 -4.59
CA GLN A 26 -24.53 -6.48 -5.17
C GLN A 26 -23.24 -6.98 -4.46
N PHE A 27 -22.31 -6.06 -4.15
CA PHE A 27 -21.14 -6.41 -3.38
C PHE A 27 -21.52 -6.95 -1.99
N LYS A 28 -22.45 -6.28 -1.31
CA LYS A 28 -22.93 -6.71 0.01
C LYS A 28 -23.57 -8.09 -0.06
N ASP A 29 -24.44 -8.33 -1.04
CA ASP A 29 -25.12 -9.61 -1.21
C ASP A 29 -24.10 -10.74 -1.50
N ALA A 30 -23.12 -10.49 -2.35
CA ALA A 30 -22.04 -11.42 -2.65
C ALA A 30 -21.15 -11.71 -1.41
N TYR A 31 -20.90 -10.69 -0.59
CA TYR A 31 -20.17 -10.84 0.67
C TYR A 31 -20.97 -11.67 1.69
N ASP A 32 -22.25 -11.36 1.88
CA ASP A 32 -23.11 -12.07 2.85
C ASP A 32 -23.28 -13.55 2.47
N ALA A 33 -23.40 -13.83 1.16
CA ALA A 33 -23.48 -15.18 0.62
C ALA A 33 -22.14 -15.91 0.54
N ASN A 34 -21.02 -15.25 0.88
CA ASN A 34 -19.67 -15.73 0.66
C ASN A 34 -19.44 -16.27 -0.77
N SER A 35 -19.91 -15.51 -1.76
CA SER A 35 -19.86 -15.92 -3.15
C SER A 35 -18.42 -16.21 -3.60
N GLU A 36 -18.26 -17.26 -4.41
CA GLU A 36 -16.95 -17.65 -4.96
C GLU A 36 -16.33 -16.53 -5.78
N LEU A 37 -15.05 -16.25 -5.58
CA LEU A 37 -14.36 -15.12 -6.21
C LEU A 37 -14.33 -15.22 -7.74
N TRP A 38 -14.27 -16.40 -8.30
CA TRP A 38 -14.31 -16.57 -9.77
C TRP A 38 -15.63 -16.09 -10.37
N ARG A 39 -16.74 -16.09 -9.63
CA ARG A 39 -18.03 -15.52 -10.06
C ARG A 39 -18.06 -14.00 -9.91
N VAL A 40 -17.52 -13.48 -8.81
CA VAL A 40 -17.56 -12.05 -8.48
C VAL A 40 -16.51 -11.27 -9.27
N MET A 41 -15.29 -11.84 -9.42
CA MET A 41 -14.13 -11.19 -10.02
C MET A 41 -13.41 -12.11 -11.01
N PRO A 42 -14.05 -12.57 -12.10
CA PRO A 42 -13.46 -13.56 -13.00
C PRO A 42 -12.16 -13.11 -13.66
N LYS A 43 -12.04 -11.82 -14.01
CA LYS A 43 -10.80 -11.26 -14.58
C LYS A 43 -9.64 -11.25 -13.58
N PHE A 44 -9.95 -10.99 -12.31
CA PHE A 44 -8.95 -11.02 -11.25
C PHE A 44 -8.46 -12.45 -11.02
N ILE A 45 -9.37 -13.43 -10.97
CA ILE A 45 -9.00 -14.84 -10.78
C ILE A 45 -8.18 -15.37 -11.96
N ALA A 46 -8.45 -14.93 -13.20
CA ALA A 46 -7.64 -15.30 -14.36
C ALA A 46 -6.17 -14.83 -14.21
N ALA A 47 -5.93 -13.70 -13.53
CA ALA A 47 -4.59 -13.18 -13.26
C ALA A 47 -3.98 -13.77 -11.97
N PHE A 48 -4.80 -14.14 -10.99
CA PHE A 48 -4.40 -14.62 -9.66
C PHE A 48 -5.15 -15.91 -9.28
N PRO A 49 -4.83 -17.06 -9.92
CA PRO A 49 -5.56 -18.33 -9.75
C PRO A 49 -5.54 -18.89 -8.31
N GLN A 50 -4.59 -18.45 -7.48
CA GLN A 50 -4.50 -18.89 -6.07
C GLN A 50 -5.73 -18.53 -5.23
N TYR A 51 -6.61 -17.65 -5.71
CA TYR A 51 -7.85 -17.29 -5.02
C TYR A 51 -9.09 -18.01 -5.55
N GLU A 52 -8.96 -18.90 -6.55
CA GLU A 52 -10.10 -19.51 -7.27
C GLU A 52 -11.10 -20.19 -6.33
N ASN A 53 -10.61 -20.93 -5.34
CA ASN A 53 -11.42 -21.69 -4.39
C ASN A 53 -11.77 -20.90 -3.11
N MET A 54 -11.70 -19.58 -3.15
CA MET A 54 -11.96 -18.72 -2.01
C MET A 54 -13.28 -17.96 -2.20
N GLY A 55 -14.04 -17.82 -1.11
CA GLY A 55 -15.22 -16.95 -1.08
C GLY A 55 -14.83 -15.48 -0.83
N LEU A 56 -15.68 -14.56 -1.26
CA LEU A 56 -15.45 -13.12 -1.08
C LEU A 56 -15.31 -12.75 0.40
N LYS A 57 -16.17 -13.30 1.25
CA LYS A 57 -16.11 -13.05 2.70
C LYS A 57 -14.84 -13.62 3.32
N ASP A 58 -14.41 -14.81 2.91
CA ASP A 58 -13.18 -15.42 3.38
C ASP A 58 -11.96 -14.57 3.04
N LEU A 59 -11.87 -14.06 1.81
CA LEU A 59 -10.81 -13.14 1.40
C LEU A 59 -10.82 -11.87 2.26
N CYS A 60 -11.98 -11.23 2.42
CA CYS A 60 -12.12 -10.03 3.23
C CYS A 60 -11.71 -10.26 4.69
N GLN A 61 -12.08 -11.41 5.28
CA GLN A 61 -11.70 -11.77 6.64
C GLN A 61 -10.19 -12.01 6.78
N ASN A 62 -9.57 -12.66 5.79
CA ASN A 62 -8.14 -12.89 5.77
C ASN A 62 -7.36 -11.55 5.71
N ILE A 63 -7.76 -10.64 4.82
CA ILE A 63 -7.21 -9.29 4.73
C ILE A 63 -7.40 -8.54 6.06
N HIS A 64 -8.60 -8.60 6.63
CA HIS A 64 -8.91 -7.91 7.89
C HIS A 64 -8.09 -8.47 9.06
N THR A 65 -7.79 -9.76 9.07
CA THR A 65 -6.93 -10.39 10.08
C THR A 65 -5.51 -9.82 10.03
N VAL A 66 -4.97 -9.61 8.83
CA VAL A 66 -3.65 -8.98 8.67
C VAL A 66 -3.70 -7.50 9.09
N TYR A 67 -4.76 -6.76 8.73
CA TYR A 67 -4.95 -5.38 9.16
C TYR A 67 -4.99 -5.23 10.67
N ARG A 68 -5.64 -6.17 11.38
CA ARG A 68 -5.66 -6.19 12.85
C ARG A 68 -4.29 -6.51 13.44
N ARG A 69 -3.57 -7.50 12.87
CA ARG A 69 -2.23 -7.88 13.32
C ARG A 69 -1.27 -6.70 13.35
N TYR A 70 -1.32 -5.85 12.32
CA TYR A 70 -0.46 -4.68 12.18
C TYR A 70 -1.06 -3.40 12.77
N ASP A 71 -2.27 -3.47 13.34
CA ASP A 71 -3.01 -2.28 13.80
C ASP A 71 -3.03 -1.18 12.74
N VAL A 72 -3.40 -1.54 11.49
CA VAL A 72 -3.29 -0.68 10.32
C VAL A 72 -4.03 0.64 10.49
N ALA A 73 -5.18 0.63 11.19
CA ALA A 73 -5.95 1.85 11.45
C ALA A 73 -5.14 2.89 12.24
N ARG A 74 -4.37 2.44 13.23
CA ARG A 74 -3.48 3.29 14.01
C ARG A 74 -2.19 3.59 13.26
N LEU A 75 -1.60 2.59 12.63
CA LEU A 75 -0.33 2.71 11.91
C LEU A 75 -0.40 3.75 10.78
N THR A 76 -1.47 3.74 9.98
CA THR A 76 -1.68 4.70 8.88
C THR A 76 -1.90 6.14 9.34
N THR A 77 -2.24 6.36 10.61
CA THR A 77 -2.23 7.69 11.20
C THR A 77 -0.86 8.02 11.78
N GLN A 78 -0.28 7.09 12.56
CA GLN A 78 1.00 7.30 13.24
C GLN A 78 2.16 7.56 12.29
N MET A 79 2.17 6.94 11.12
CA MET A 79 3.24 7.16 10.13
C MET A 79 3.34 8.61 9.65
N TYR A 80 2.21 9.36 9.65
CA TYR A 80 2.19 10.78 9.25
C TYR A 80 2.36 11.77 10.41
N VAL A 81 1.99 11.38 11.62
CA VAL A 81 2.08 12.26 12.80
C VAL A 81 3.31 11.98 13.66
N SER A 82 4.09 10.94 13.33
CA SER A 82 5.35 10.67 14.01
C SER A 82 6.36 11.77 13.71
N GLU A 83 7.25 12.00 14.65
CA GLU A 83 8.29 13.02 14.49
C GLU A 83 9.19 12.72 13.30
N MET A 84 9.23 13.64 12.34
CA MET A 84 10.13 13.62 11.18
C MET A 84 11.34 14.50 11.49
N VAL A 85 12.53 13.88 11.51
CA VAL A 85 13.77 14.60 11.83
C VAL A 85 14.50 14.94 10.54
N PRO A 86 14.50 16.23 10.11
CA PRO A 86 15.31 16.66 8.97
C PRO A 86 16.79 16.60 9.37
N ALA A 87 17.57 15.84 8.59
CA ALA A 87 19.00 15.66 8.83
C ALA A 87 19.85 16.48 7.83
N MET A 88 19.28 16.83 6.65
CA MET A 88 19.87 17.71 5.68
C MET A 88 18.77 18.38 4.82
N ARG A 89 19.14 19.39 4.03
CA ARG A 89 18.19 20.03 3.14
C ARG A 89 17.82 19.07 1.99
N PRO A 90 16.56 19.07 1.53
CA PRO A 90 16.13 18.23 0.39
C PRO A 90 16.99 18.41 -0.87
N THR A 91 17.42 19.63 -1.14
CA THR A 91 18.32 19.93 -2.27
C THR A 91 19.68 19.27 -2.17
N ASP A 92 20.23 19.16 -0.95
CA ASP A 92 21.54 18.54 -0.72
C ASP A 92 21.43 17.01 -0.83
N ALA A 93 20.34 16.44 -0.30
CA ALA A 93 20.03 15.00 -0.45
C ALA A 93 19.85 14.64 -1.94
N TYR A 94 19.10 15.46 -2.69
CA TYR A 94 18.91 15.25 -4.11
C TYR A 94 20.21 15.37 -4.92
N ALA A 95 21.08 16.32 -4.58
CA ALA A 95 22.39 16.45 -5.22
C ALA A 95 23.22 15.16 -5.03
N LYS A 96 23.24 14.59 -3.82
CA LYS A 96 23.89 13.29 -3.56
C LYS A 96 23.31 12.16 -4.41
N PHE A 97 21.99 12.10 -4.51
CA PHE A 97 21.31 11.09 -5.35
C PHE A 97 21.73 11.21 -6.82
N VAL A 98 21.72 12.43 -7.39
CA VAL A 98 22.11 12.67 -8.79
C VAL A 98 23.59 12.33 -9.05
N HIS A 99 24.46 12.57 -8.09
CA HIS A 99 25.89 12.25 -8.20
C HIS A 99 26.21 10.77 -7.90
N GLY A 100 25.21 9.94 -7.54
CA GLY A 100 25.43 8.54 -7.18
C GLY A 100 26.12 8.34 -5.82
N GLU A 101 26.06 9.33 -4.94
CA GLU A 101 26.64 9.33 -3.59
C GLU A 101 25.67 8.77 -2.54
N VAL A 102 24.84 7.80 -2.95
CA VAL A 102 23.83 7.16 -2.08
C VAL A 102 23.94 5.66 -2.15
N ASP A 103 23.58 5.00 -1.03
CA ASP A 103 23.50 3.55 -0.94
C ASP A 103 22.06 3.10 -1.14
N ARG A 104 21.86 2.05 -1.94
CA ARG A 104 20.56 1.38 -2.01
C ARG A 104 20.45 0.34 -0.91
N VAL A 105 19.53 0.56 0.03
CA VAL A 105 19.43 -0.20 1.27
C VAL A 105 18.11 -0.97 1.34
N ALA A 106 18.16 -2.19 1.87
CA ALA A 106 16.95 -2.97 2.12
C ALA A 106 16.05 -2.31 3.18
N ILE A 107 14.74 -2.44 3.04
CA ILE A 107 13.80 -1.80 3.97
C ILE A 107 14.02 -2.21 5.43
N ASP A 108 14.52 -3.41 5.71
CA ASP A 108 14.77 -3.86 7.08
C ASP A 108 15.96 -3.15 7.76
N ASP A 109 16.84 -2.53 6.95
CA ASP A 109 18.08 -1.87 7.38
C ASP A 109 18.02 -0.34 7.28
N LEU A 110 16.80 0.24 7.04
CA LEU A 110 16.62 1.68 6.83
C LEU A 110 16.53 2.50 8.11
N GLU A 111 16.31 1.90 9.27
CA GLU A 111 16.10 2.63 10.51
C GLU A 111 17.26 3.60 10.78
N ASN A 112 16.91 4.85 11.08
CA ASN A 112 17.86 5.97 11.28
C ASN A 112 18.69 6.39 10.04
N ARG A 113 18.52 5.76 8.88
CA ARG A 113 19.12 6.24 7.62
C ARG A 113 18.41 7.51 7.13
N ILE A 114 19.10 8.27 6.27
CA ILE A 114 18.55 9.49 5.66
C ILE A 114 18.11 9.14 4.26
N SER A 115 16.84 9.44 3.93
CA SER A 115 16.32 9.20 2.60
C SER A 115 16.87 10.21 1.59
N ALA A 116 17.30 9.73 0.44
CA ALA A 116 17.66 10.58 -0.70
C ALA A 116 16.50 10.77 -1.68
N VAL A 117 15.41 10.02 -1.52
CA VAL A 117 14.25 10.04 -2.41
C VAL A 117 12.96 10.35 -1.66
N LEU A 118 11.94 10.76 -2.41
CA LEU A 118 10.59 10.94 -1.90
C LEU A 118 9.94 9.56 -1.73
N LEU A 119 9.43 9.27 -0.53
CA LEU A 119 8.67 8.05 -0.25
C LEU A 119 7.19 8.39 -0.12
N THR A 120 6.35 7.86 -1.01
CA THR A 120 4.93 8.22 -1.06
C THR A 120 4.06 6.97 -1.23
N PRO A 121 3.29 6.56 -0.20
CA PRO A 121 2.26 5.54 -0.33
C PRO A 121 1.12 6.02 -1.25
N TYR A 122 0.67 5.15 -2.15
CA TYR A 122 -0.46 5.46 -2.99
C TYR A 122 -1.48 4.31 -2.97
N PRO A 123 -2.73 4.52 -2.54
CA PRO A 123 -3.25 5.76 -1.93
C PRO A 123 -2.70 6.03 -0.53
N PRO A 124 -2.74 7.29 -0.01
CA PRO A 124 -3.45 8.46 -0.55
C PRO A 124 -2.60 9.39 -1.45
N GLY A 125 -1.32 9.11 -1.68
CA GLY A 125 -0.43 10.00 -2.43
C GLY A 125 0.13 11.17 -1.62
N ILE A 126 0.16 11.03 -0.28
CA ILE A 126 0.77 11.99 0.63
C ILE A 126 2.21 11.52 0.93
N PRO A 127 3.22 12.37 0.77
CA PRO A 127 4.59 12.01 1.10
C PRO A 127 4.74 11.56 2.55
N LEU A 128 5.39 10.43 2.75
CA LEU A 128 5.73 9.86 4.05
C LEU A 128 7.12 10.27 4.50
N LEU A 129 8.03 10.42 3.54
CA LEU A 129 9.37 10.98 3.72
C LEU A 129 9.68 11.91 2.56
N VAL A 130 10.34 13.01 2.85
CA VAL A 130 10.99 13.84 1.82
C VAL A 130 12.51 13.63 1.85
N PRO A 131 13.22 13.90 0.72
CA PRO A 131 14.67 13.78 0.72
C PRO A 131 15.32 14.60 1.85
N GLY A 132 16.27 13.99 2.56
CA GLY A 132 16.97 14.62 3.69
C GLY A 132 16.36 14.31 5.06
N GLU A 133 15.21 13.66 5.13
CA GLU A 133 14.61 13.23 6.40
C GLU A 133 15.12 11.84 6.82
N ARG A 134 15.11 11.62 8.13
CA ARG A 134 15.54 10.37 8.75
C ARG A 134 14.37 9.40 8.88
N VAL A 135 14.60 8.16 8.44
CA VAL A 135 13.63 7.07 8.59
C VAL A 135 13.45 6.72 10.06
N ASN A 136 12.23 6.82 10.57
CA ASN A 136 11.89 6.48 11.94
C ASN A 136 11.21 5.10 12.04
N ALA A 137 11.05 4.60 13.27
CA ALA A 137 10.48 3.29 13.55
C ALA A 137 9.03 3.13 13.01
N LYS A 138 8.21 4.20 13.00
CA LYS A 138 6.83 4.12 12.49
C LYS A 138 6.76 3.96 10.97
N ILE A 139 7.68 4.60 10.28
CA ILE A 139 7.85 4.39 8.83
C ILE A 139 8.29 2.96 8.55
N MET A 140 9.23 2.44 9.35
CA MET A 140 9.67 1.04 9.25
C MET A 140 8.51 0.05 9.45
N ASP A 141 7.67 0.26 10.47
CA ASP A 141 6.50 -0.57 10.73
C ASP A 141 5.54 -0.58 9.54
N TYR A 142 5.31 0.59 8.93
CA TYR A 142 4.48 0.70 7.72
C TYR A 142 5.08 -0.02 6.51
N LEU A 143 6.38 0.15 6.25
CA LEU A 143 7.04 -0.51 5.12
C LEU A 143 7.05 -2.04 5.25
N ARG A 144 7.27 -2.54 6.46
CA ARG A 144 7.16 -3.98 6.77
C ARG A 144 5.74 -4.49 6.54
N PHE A 145 4.73 -3.75 7.02
CA PHE A 145 3.34 -4.07 6.74
C PHE A 145 3.06 -4.13 5.23
N ALA A 146 3.44 -3.09 4.48
CA ALA A 146 3.19 -3.00 3.03
C ALA A 146 3.84 -4.16 2.27
N ARG A 147 5.09 -4.51 2.61
CA ARG A 147 5.80 -5.67 2.06
C ARG A 147 5.08 -6.99 2.36
N ASP A 148 4.75 -7.22 3.61
CA ASP A 148 4.19 -8.49 4.06
C ASP A 148 2.77 -8.67 3.53
N PHE A 149 2.01 -7.58 3.45
CA PHE A 149 0.69 -7.56 2.82
C PHE A 149 0.76 -7.89 1.32
N THR A 150 1.67 -7.27 0.58
CA THR A 150 1.90 -7.55 -0.85
C THR A 150 2.28 -9.01 -1.09
N ARG A 151 3.11 -9.59 -0.22
CA ARG A 151 3.50 -11.01 -0.32
C ARG A 151 2.33 -11.95 -0.05
N GLN A 152 1.47 -11.62 0.89
CA GLN A 152 0.35 -12.47 1.30
C GLN A 152 -0.85 -12.35 0.36
N PHE A 153 -1.06 -11.16 -0.21
CA PHE A 153 -2.21 -10.86 -1.06
C PHE A 153 -1.79 -10.25 -2.41
N PRO A 154 -1.13 -11.04 -3.29
CA PRO A 154 -0.80 -10.56 -4.64
C PRO A 154 -2.07 -10.12 -5.39
N GLY A 155 -2.01 -8.97 -6.04
CA GLY A 155 -3.14 -8.33 -6.72
C GLY A 155 -3.91 -7.31 -5.88
N PHE A 156 -3.61 -7.21 -4.57
CA PHE A 156 -4.18 -6.21 -3.65
C PHE A 156 -3.12 -5.25 -3.09
N GLU A 157 -1.99 -5.13 -3.79
CA GLU A 157 -0.88 -4.31 -3.35
C GLU A 157 -1.27 -2.83 -3.24
N SER A 158 -0.74 -2.16 -2.22
CA SER A 158 -0.60 -0.71 -2.23
C SER A 158 0.73 -0.35 -2.87
N ASP A 159 0.73 0.58 -3.80
CA ASP A 159 1.96 1.08 -4.38
C ASP A 159 2.64 2.05 -3.42
N VAL A 160 3.96 1.93 -3.28
CA VAL A 160 4.77 2.86 -2.48
C VAL A 160 5.86 3.41 -3.39
N HIS A 161 5.59 4.60 -3.92
CA HIS A 161 6.54 5.30 -4.78
C HIS A 161 7.82 5.63 -4.01
N GLY A 162 8.95 5.45 -4.65
CA GLY A 162 10.28 5.59 -4.05
C GLY A 162 10.92 4.25 -3.67
N LEU A 163 10.12 3.19 -3.45
CA LEU A 163 10.66 1.84 -3.24
C LEU A 163 11.05 1.18 -4.57
N VAL A 164 12.23 0.57 -4.58
CA VAL A 164 12.72 -0.24 -5.71
C VAL A 164 12.53 -1.71 -5.40
N LYS A 165 11.88 -2.43 -6.33
CA LYS A 165 11.70 -3.90 -6.24
C LYS A 165 12.87 -4.57 -6.98
N VAL A 166 13.72 -5.28 -6.26
CA VAL A 166 14.86 -6.02 -6.81
C VAL A 166 14.58 -7.52 -6.75
N LYS A 167 14.50 -8.17 -7.91
CA LYS A 167 14.39 -9.63 -7.98
C LYS A 167 15.73 -10.27 -7.60
N GLN A 168 15.70 -11.19 -6.67
CA GLN A 168 16.85 -11.99 -6.28
C GLN A 168 17.00 -13.22 -7.20
N PRO A 169 18.19 -13.80 -7.32
CA PRO A 169 18.42 -14.99 -8.15
C PRO A 169 17.53 -16.19 -7.78
N GLU A 170 17.17 -16.31 -6.51
CA GLU A 170 16.25 -17.34 -6.00
C GLU A 170 14.76 -17.06 -6.27
N GLY A 171 14.43 -15.98 -7.01
CA GLY A 171 13.08 -15.62 -7.39
C GLY A 171 12.32 -14.79 -6.34
N THR A 172 12.90 -14.52 -5.17
CA THR A 172 12.31 -13.64 -4.16
C THR A 172 12.43 -12.17 -4.57
N VAL A 173 11.55 -11.31 -4.06
CA VAL A 173 11.59 -9.85 -4.29
C VAL A 173 12.05 -9.16 -3.01
N LYS A 174 13.14 -8.40 -3.11
CA LYS A 174 13.64 -7.53 -2.05
C LYS A 174 13.20 -6.09 -2.34
N TYR A 175 12.68 -5.42 -1.32
CA TYR A 175 12.30 -4.01 -1.40
C TYR A 175 13.44 -3.16 -0.84
N MET A 176 13.82 -2.11 -1.57
CA MET A 176 14.98 -1.28 -1.26
C MET A 176 14.62 0.20 -1.43
N LEU A 177 15.34 1.08 -0.73
CA LEU A 177 15.27 2.54 -0.82
C LEU A 177 16.67 3.12 -1.00
N ASP A 178 16.77 4.24 -1.73
CA ASP A 178 18.00 5.01 -1.93
C ASP A 178 18.12 6.17 -0.95
#